data_3ddc4f88b70c632d504e90bfda476538
#
_entry.id   3ddc4f88b70c632d504e90bfda476538
#
_cell.length_a   1.000
_cell.length_b   1.000
_cell.length_c   1.000
_cell.angle_alpha   90.00
_cell.angle_beta   90.00
_cell.angle_gamma   90.00
#
_symmetry.space_group_name_H-M   'P 1'
#
loop_
_entity.id
_entity.type
_entity.pdbx_description
1 polymer ?
#
loop_
_entity_poly.entity_id
_entity_poly.type
_entity_poly.pdbx_seq_one_letter_code
_entity_poly.pdbx_strand_id
1 'polypeptide(L)'
;MFNHSTESPEVIMYIDQAHKEGDRYRFIGWIAHLTEKVRGLKVGDSEVTCIFTMRNDVTAIYPGLPSPYVGVEFSIKKNSLDVPLTVRTEPGHEYQVGKMTKWAVMASGFKASQRSVTVVDGFYKDPDFIRDFAMNNLDFKPSGYHKGCRSERFLLNGTKEKLEEIMGRKVTNWNHPQYANGVFQFCTENDPIVYHSDTQTYAGAVYLTPDAPLRSGTSTYRSTITGATRFNPEEMDSERFRTTFSHGGSEVNFYDNSTLEIVDSIANVYNRLVVWDGRAIHAGNGYFGTDIGNSRFFQLFFFDLE
;
A
#
# COMPACT_ATOMS: atom_id res chain seq x y z
N MET A 1 19.95 -16.55 -8.01
CA MET A 1 20.99 -16.35 -9.03
C MET A 1 20.35 -16.65 -10.38
N PHE A 2 20.11 -15.63 -11.18
CA PHE A 2 19.55 -15.82 -12.52
C PHE A 2 20.69 -15.72 -13.52
N ASN A 3 21.18 -16.87 -13.94
CA ASN A 3 22.17 -16.96 -15.01
C ASN A 3 21.43 -16.76 -16.33
N HIS A 4 21.75 -15.71 -17.09
CA HIS A 4 21.18 -15.49 -18.41
C HIS A 4 22.26 -15.70 -19.46
N SER A 5 22.08 -16.76 -20.26
CA SER A 5 22.83 -16.92 -21.50
C SER A 5 22.59 -15.69 -22.38
N THR A 6 23.65 -15.02 -22.76
CA THR A 6 23.67 -14.06 -23.86
C THR A 6 23.55 -14.79 -25.19
N GLU A 7 23.15 -14.08 -26.25
CA GLU A 7 23.10 -14.65 -27.60
C GLU A 7 24.54 -15.03 -28.09
N SER A 8 25.56 -14.47 -27.43
CA SER A 8 26.97 -14.77 -27.68
C SER A 8 27.55 -15.57 -26.50
N PRO A 9 27.98 -16.82 -26.68
CA PRO A 9 28.43 -17.68 -25.58
C PRO A 9 29.71 -17.18 -24.89
N GLU A 10 30.46 -16.28 -25.54
CA GLU A 10 31.69 -15.69 -25.03
C GLU A 10 31.47 -14.48 -24.12
N VAL A 11 30.25 -13.92 -24.10
CA VAL A 11 29.89 -12.79 -23.26
C VAL A 11 28.97 -13.23 -22.11
N ILE A 12 29.34 -12.87 -20.91
CA ILE A 12 28.56 -13.10 -19.71
C ILE A 12 28.07 -11.75 -19.23
N MET A 13 26.76 -11.62 -19.01
CA MET A 13 26.15 -10.41 -18.46
C MET A 13 25.24 -10.75 -17.30
N TYR A 14 25.35 -9.97 -16.24
CA TYR A 14 24.45 -10.04 -15.10
C TYR A 14 24.05 -8.64 -14.65
N ILE A 15 22.76 -8.43 -14.45
CA ILE A 15 22.22 -7.16 -13.92
C ILE A 15 21.83 -7.37 -12.46
N ASP A 16 22.54 -6.69 -11.57
CA ASP A 16 22.28 -6.72 -10.12
C ASP A 16 21.05 -5.86 -9.77
N GLN A 17 20.95 -4.69 -10.41
CA GLN A 17 19.89 -3.70 -10.14
C GLN A 17 19.43 -3.03 -11.44
N ALA A 18 18.15 -2.68 -11.46
CA ALA A 18 17.58 -1.88 -12.53
C ALA A 18 16.60 -0.86 -11.91
N HIS A 19 16.68 0.40 -12.36
CA HIS A 19 15.89 1.51 -11.85
C HIS A 19 15.23 2.28 -12.99
N LYS A 20 13.97 2.66 -12.82
CA LYS A 20 13.29 3.55 -13.75
C LYS A 20 13.50 4.99 -13.33
N GLU A 21 14.06 5.81 -14.22
CA GLU A 21 14.37 7.21 -14.01
C GLU A 21 13.76 8.05 -15.15
N GLY A 22 12.51 8.49 -14.96
CA GLY A 22 11.76 9.22 -15.98
C GLY A 22 11.51 8.38 -17.24
N ASP A 23 12.05 8.83 -18.39
CA ASP A 23 11.98 8.15 -19.69
C ASP A 23 13.13 7.15 -19.92
N ARG A 24 14.02 6.96 -18.94
CA ARG A 24 15.17 6.08 -19.01
C ARG A 24 15.09 4.96 -17.98
N TYR A 25 15.89 3.92 -18.25
CA TYR A 25 16.18 2.83 -17.32
C TYR A 25 17.67 2.79 -17.06
N ARG A 26 18.06 2.85 -15.79
CA ARG A 26 19.43 2.71 -15.31
C ARG A 26 19.66 1.27 -14.88
N PHE A 27 20.72 0.68 -15.36
CA PHE A 27 21.12 -0.68 -15.08
C PHE A 27 22.48 -0.70 -14.38
N ILE A 28 22.60 -1.49 -13.34
CA ILE A 28 23.83 -1.72 -12.59
C ILE A 28 24.08 -3.23 -12.55
N GLY A 29 25.28 -3.65 -12.90
CA GLY A 29 25.61 -5.05 -12.93
C GLY A 29 27.06 -5.29 -13.33
N TRP A 30 27.30 -6.36 -14.05
CA TRP A 30 28.60 -6.63 -14.63
C TRP A 30 28.47 -7.31 -16.00
N ILE A 31 29.46 -7.05 -16.86
CA ILE A 31 29.59 -7.62 -18.21
C ILE A 31 31.02 -8.00 -18.40
N ALA A 32 31.29 -9.24 -18.85
CA ALA A 32 32.59 -9.73 -19.16
C ALA A 32 32.56 -10.49 -20.49
N HIS A 33 33.63 -10.38 -21.25
CA HIS A 33 33.97 -11.30 -22.33
C HIS A 33 35.05 -12.23 -21.83
N LEU A 34 34.99 -13.52 -22.17
CA LEU A 34 35.87 -14.53 -21.58
C LEU A 34 37.37 -14.32 -21.92
N THR A 35 37.65 -13.76 -23.08
CA THR A 35 39.04 -13.64 -23.59
C THR A 35 39.42 -12.20 -23.98
N GLU A 36 38.49 -11.28 -24.07
CA GLU A 36 38.74 -9.93 -24.52
C GLU A 36 38.22 -8.90 -23.46
N LYS A 37 38.87 -7.76 -23.39
CA LYS A 37 38.46 -6.70 -22.47
C LYS A 37 37.27 -5.95 -23.05
N VAL A 38 36.17 -5.84 -22.26
CA VAL A 38 35.02 -5.02 -22.62
C VAL A 38 35.37 -3.54 -22.54
N ARG A 39 34.99 -2.78 -23.56
CA ARG A 39 35.34 -1.36 -23.70
C ARG A 39 34.10 -0.43 -23.74
N GLY A 40 32.97 -0.94 -24.17
CA GLY A 40 31.76 -0.14 -24.27
C GLY A 40 30.53 -0.93 -24.66
N LEU A 41 29.41 -0.25 -24.66
CA LEU A 41 28.12 -0.79 -25.04
C LEU A 41 27.49 0.06 -26.14
N LYS A 42 26.66 -0.57 -26.98
CA LYS A 42 25.83 0.09 -28.00
C LYS A 42 24.41 -0.44 -27.91
N VAL A 43 23.46 0.41 -28.29
CA VAL A 43 22.06 0.03 -28.54
C VAL A 43 21.72 0.46 -29.95
N GLY A 44 21.58 -0.51 -30.85
CA GLY A 44 21.62 -0.24 -32.29
C GLY A 44 22.96 0.40 -32.67
N ASP A 45 22.91 1.51 -33.41
CA ASP A 45 24.10 2.27 -33.82
C ASP A 45 24.59 3.30 -32.78
N SER A 46 23.86 3.45 -31.66
CA SER A 46 24.15 4.48 -30.66
C SER A 46 25.04 3.95 -29.56
N GLU A 47 26.13 4.65 -29.27
CA GLU A 47 26.99 4.39 -28.11
C GLU A 47 26.19 4.66 -26.82
N VAL A 48 26.39 3.79 -25.82
CA VAL A 48 25.82 3.94 -24.47
C VAL A 48 26.93 4.40 -23.53
N THR A 49 26.70 5.51 -22.84
CA THR A 49 27.63 5.96 -21.79
C THR A 49 27.63 4.97 -20.65
N CYS A 50 28.82 4.42 -20.34
CA CYS A 50 29.03 3.41 -19.31
C CYS A 50 30.05 3.88 -18.28
N ILE A 51 29.83 3.51 -17.03
CA ILE A 51 30.82 3.60 -15.96
C ILE A 51 31.27 2.17 -15.65
N PHE A 52 32.55 1.90 -15.82
CA PHE A 52 33.13 0.61 -15.48
C PHE A 52 33.77 0.64 -14.09
N THR A 53 33.52 -0.39 -13.30
CA THR A 53 34.00 -0.51 -11.93
C THR A 53 34.68 -1.87 -11.71
N MET A 54 35.60 -1.92 -10.75
CA MET A 54 36.25 -3.17 -10.36
C MET A 54 35.25 -4.06 -9.58
N ARG A 55 35.23 -5.36 -9.94
CA ARG A 55 34.37 -6.39 -9.31
C ARG A 55 35.23 -7.58 -8.89
N ASN A 56 35.88 -7.48 -7.71
CA ASN A 56 36.68 -8.51 -7.14
C ASN A 56 35.91 -9.81 -6.85
N ASP A 57 34.63 -9.70 -6.54
CA ASP A 57 33.72 -10.81 -6.35
C ASP A 57 33.52 -11.63 -7.65
N VAL A 58 33.39 -10.94 -8.77
CA VAL A 58 33.26 -11.59 -10.09
C VAL A 58 34.58 -12.23 -10.53
N THR A 59 35.71 -11.53 -10.37
CA THR A 59 37.04 -12.06 -10.74
C THR A 59 37.48 -13.21 -9.85
N ALA A 60 36.99 -13.30 -8.62
CA ALA A 60 37.19 -14.46 -7.75
C ALA A 60 36.48 -15.73 -8.29
N ILE A 61 35.32 -15.56 -8.94
CA ILE A 61 34.57 -16.66 -9.56
C ILE A 61 35.14 -17.00 -10.94
N TYR A 62 35.62 -15.99 -11.68
CA TYR A 62 36.15 -16.11 -13.04
C TYR A 62 37.59 -15.59 -13.10
N PRO A 63 38.57 -16.30 -12.55
CA PRO A 63 39.97 -15.80 -12.40
C PRO A 63 40.71 -15.59 -13.71
N GLY A 64 40.17 -16.11 -14.82
CA GLY A 64 40.79 -15.98 -16.17
C GLY A 64 40.30 -14.77 -16.97
N LEU A 65 39.48 -13.89 -16.40
CA LEU A 65 39.00 -12.74 -17.13
C LEU A 65 40.10 -11.74 -17.46
N PRO A 66 40.10 -11.16 -18.68
CA PRO A 66 41.16 -10.27 -19.18
C PRO A 66 41.17 -8.89 -18.46
N SER A 67 40.19 -8.59 -17.66
CA SER A 67 40.11 -7.34 -16.90
C SER A 67 39.32 -7.51 -15.60
N PRO A 68 39.73 -6.88 -14.47
CA PRO A 68 38.94 -6.84 -13.25
C PRO A 68 37.81 -5.76 -13.29
N TYR A 69 37.84 -4.87 -14.28
CA TYR A 69 36.85 -3.80 -14.45
C TYR A 69 35.66 -4.30 -15.28
N VAL A 70 34.90 -5.23 -14.70
CA VAL A 70 33.74 -5.86 -15.35
C VAL A 70 32.41 -5.32 -14.80
N GLY A 71 32.41 -4.62 -13.68
CA GLY A 71 31.24 -3.91 -13.19
C GLY A 71 30.85 -2.82 -14.18
N VAL A 72 29.57 -2.68 -14.44
CA VAL A 72 29.05 -1.70 -15.41
C VAL A 72 27.78 -1.00 -14.89
N GLU A 73 27.74 0.30 -15.10
CA GLU A 73 26.55 1.11 -14.91
C GLU A 73 26.25 1.88 -16.20
N PHE A 74 25.01 1.80 -16.68
CA PHE A 74 24.57 2.47 -17.91
C PHE A 74 23.08 2.76 -17.90
N SER A 75 22.63 3.66 -18.79
CA SER A 75 21.22 4.02 -18.93
C SER A 75 20.75 3.98 -20.39
N ILE A 76 19.56 3.41 -20.60
CA ILE A 76 18.91 3.28 -21.91
C ILE A 76 17.56 3.97 -21.89
N LYS A 77 17.19 4.67 -22.98
CA LYS A 77 15.85 5.24 -23.15
C LYS A 77 14.80 4.12 -23.26
N LYS A 78 13.58 4.39 -22.76
CA LYS A 78 12.47 3.41 -22.78
C LYS A 78 12.17 2.88 -24.17
N ASN A 79 12.20 3.73 -25.19
CA ASN A 79 11.93 3.37 -26.59
C ASN A 79 13.04 2.54 -27.25
N SER A 80 14.19 2.39 -26.59
CA SER A 80 15.33 1.62 -27.09
C SER A 80 15.53 0.28 -26.36
N LEU A 81 14.63 -0.10 -25.45
CA LEU A 81 14.74 -1.36 -24.70
C LEU A 81 14.60 -2.61 -25.56
N ASP A 82 13.84 -2.52 -26.64
CA ASP A 82 13.62 -3.63 -27.59
C ASP A 82 14.72 -3.75 -28.65
N VAL A 83 15.63 -2.78 -28.70
CA VAL A 83 16.83 -2.84 -29.56
C VAL A 83 17.89 -3.66 -28.83
N PRO A 84 18.53 -4.63 -29.49
CA PRO A 84 19.57 -5.41 -28.87
C PRO A 84 20.73 -4.57 -28.33
N LEU A 85 21.19 -4.92 -27.15
CA LEU A 85 22.42 -4.39 -26.58
C LEU A 85 23.62 -5.13 -27.19
N THR A 86 24.65 -4.40 -27.57
CA THR A 86 25.88 -4.92 -28.14
C THR A 86 27.04 -4.52 -27.26
N VAL A 87 27.88 -5.50 -26.92
CA VAL A 87 29.13 -5.33 -26.17
C VAL A 87 30.28 -5.14 -27.18
N ARG A 88 31.12 -4.12 -26.94
CA ARG A 88 32.33 -3.87 -27.71
C ARG A 88 33.57 -4.20 -26.90
N THR A 89 34.53 -4.83 -27.53
CA THR A 89 35.78 -5.21 -26.90
C THR A 89 36.99 -4.39 -27.43
N GLU A 90 38.15 -4.47 -26.77
CA GLU A 90 39.33 -3.70 -27.15
C GLU A 90 39.83 -4.00 -28.58
N PRO A 91 39.81 -5.25 -29.10
CA PRO A 91 40.12 -5.50 -30.51
C PRO A 91 39.09 -4.87 -31.48
N GLY A 92 37.97 -4.38 -31.00
CA GLY A 92 36.91 -3.77 -31.81
C GLY A 92 35.83 -4.75 -32.26
N HIS A 93 35.81 -5.95 -31.74
CA HIS A 93 34.73 -6.91 -32.00
C HIS A 93 33.43 -6.47 -31.31
N GLU A 94 32.32 -6.84 -31.92
CA GLU A 94 30.96 -6.53 -31.41
C GLU A 94 30.18 -7.82 -31.20
N TYR A 95 29.59 -7.95 -29.98
CA TYR A 95 28.84 -9.13 -29.55
C TYR A 95 27.44 -8.74 -29.08
N GLN A 96 26.44 -9.29 -29.71
CA GLN A 96 25.05 -9.03 -29.34
C GLN A 96 24.68 -9.83 -28.08
N VAL A 97 24.17 -9.19 -27.07
CA VAL A 97 23.80 -9.81 -25.78
C VAL A 97 22.31 -9.87 -25.52
N GLY A 98 21.50 -9.32 -26.41
CA GLY A 98 20.07 -9.39 -26.37
C GLY A 98 19.39 -8.09 -25.90
N LYS A 99 18.07 -8.13 -25.81
CA LYS A 99 17.23 -6.97 -25.49
C LYS A 99 17.16 -6.72 -23.99
N MET A 100 17.09 -5.44 -23.62
CA MET A 100 17.02 -5.02 -22.22
C MET A 100 15.60 -5.01 -21.63
N THR A 101 14.58 -5.31 -22.42
CA THR A 101 13.17 -5.29 -22.00
C THR A 101 12.90 -6.13 -20.75
N LYS A 102 13.44 -7.35 -20.67
CA LYS A 102 13.26 -8.22 -19.48
C LYS A 102 13.82 -7.61 -18.20
N TRP A 103 14.92 -6.87 -18.30
CA TRP A 103 15.56 -6.20 -17.18
C TRP A 103 14.80 -4.94 -16.76
N ALA A 104 14.18 -4.24 -17.72
CA ALA A 104 13.28 -3.12 -17.47
C ALA A 104 12.01 -3.56 -16.73
N VAL A 105 11.51 -4.77 -16.96
CA VAL A 105 10.41 -5.35 -16.17
C VAL A 105 10.83 -5.52 -14.71
N MET A 106 12.07 -5.96 -14.45
CA MET A 106 12.59 -6.04 -13.06
C MET A 106 12.69 -4.66 -12.42
N ALA A 107 13.08 -3.62 -13.18
CA ALA A 107 13.12 -2.23 -12.70
C ALA A 107 11.75 -1.65 -12.44
N SER A 108 10.72 -2.13 -13.15
CA SER A 108 9.34 -1.72 -12.95
C SER A 108 8.81 -2.16 -11.59
N GLY A 109 9.41 -3.19 -11.00
CA GLY A 109 9.29 -3.62 -9.63
C GLY A 109 7.86 -3.76 -9.11
N PHE A 110 7.76 -4.16 -7.88
CA PHE A 110 6.51 -4.00 -7.13
C PHE A 110 6.46 -2.57 -6.60
N LYS A 111 5.36 -1.85 -6.81
CA LYS A 111 5.08 -0.66 -6.01
C LYS A 111 5.14 -1.07 -4.54
N ALA A 112 5.69 -0.21 -3.69
CA ALA A 112 5.51 -0.36 -2.26
C ALA A 112 4.01 -0.64 -2.00
N SER A 113 3.71 -1.82 -1.47
CA SER A 113 2.33 -2.24 -1.26
C SER A 113 1.69 -1.32 -0.24
N GLN A 114 0.68 -0.56 -0.65
CA GLN A 114 -0.20 0.13 0.27
C GLN A 114 -1.24 -0.90 0.75
N ARG A 115 -1.26 -1.17 2.04
CA ARG A 115 -2.29 -2.04 2.62
C ARG A 115 -3.62 -1.30 2.57
N SER A 116 -4.63 -1.86 1.91
CA SER A 116 -6.00 -1.33 1.93
C SER A 116 -6.65 -1.53 3.29
N VAL A 117 -6.40 -2.69 3.90
CA VAL A 117 -6.90 -3.08 5.22
C VAL A 117 -5.81 -3.82 5.99
N THR A 118 -5.73 -3.55 7.29
CA THR A 118 -4.91 -4.29 8.25
C THR A 118 -5.83 -4.85 9.32
N VAL A 119 -5.76 -6.15 9.58
CA VAL A 119 -6.58 -6.85 10.59
C VAL A 119 -5.66 -7.53 11.60
N VAL A 120 -5.91 -7.28 12.89
CA VAL A 120 -5.13 -7.87 14.00
C VAL A 120 -6.07 -8.33 15.09
N ASP A 121 -6.03 -9.61 15.44
CA ASP A 121 -6.79 -10.17 16.55
C ASP A 121 -6.03 -10.02 17.88
N GLY A 122 -6.77 -9.94 18.98
CA GLY A 122 -6.16 -9.84 20.31
C GLY A 122 -5.46 -8.50 20.55
N PHE A 123 -6.07 -7.38 20.13
CA PHE A 123 -5.44 -6.06 20.22
C PHE A 123 -5.17 -5.62 21.67
N TYR A 124 -6.17 -5.73 22.54
CA TYR A 124 -6.03 -5.47 23.97
C TYR A 124 -5.65 -6.75 24.73
N LYS A 125 -4.82 -6.59 25.75
CA LYS A 125 -4.44 -7.69 26.64
C LYS A 125 -5.63 -8.16 27.49
N ASP A 126 -6.47 -7.22 27.91
CA ASP A 126 -7.67 -7.47 28.71
C ASP A 126 -8.84 -6.66 28.12
N PRO A 127 -9.49 -7.18 27.08
CA PRO A 127 -10.57 -6.48 26.38
C PRO A 127 -11.84 -6.35 27.25
N ASP A 128 -12.09 -7.29 28.16
CA ASP A 128 -13.24 -7.25 29.07
C ASP A 128 -13.11 -6.07 30.02
N PHE A 129 -11.94 -5.89 30.62
CA PHE A 129 -11.67 -4.73 31.48
C PHE A 129 -11.82 -3.40 30.72
N ILE A 130 -11.32 -3.31 29.47
CA ILE A 130 -11.44 -2.09 28.65
C ILE A 130 -12.89 -1.79 28.33
N ARG A 131 -13.66 -2.81 27.95
CA ARG A 131 -15.08 -2.68 27.67
C ARG A 131 -15.87 -2.24 28.91
N ASP A 132 -15.70 -2.93 30.03
CA ASP A 132 -16.40 -2.66 31.28
C ASP A 132 -16.02 -1.27 31.82
N PHE A 133 -14.75 -0.89 31.77
CA PHE A 133 -14.31 0.46 32.12
C PHE A 133 -15.03 1.51 31.27
N ALA A 134 -15.03 1.36 29.95
CA ALA A 134 -15.65 2.33 29.07
C ALA A 134 -17.16 2.46 29.32
N MET A 135 -17.86 1.35 29.48
CA MET A 135 -19.32 1.33 29.70
C MET A 135 -19.74 1.94 31.05
N ASN A 136 -18.92 1.75 32.09
CA ASN A 136 -19.29 2.17 33.46
C ASN A 136 -18.72 3.54 33.86
N ASN A 137 -17.72 4.07 33.15
CA ASN A 137 -17.02 5.28 33.58
C ASN A 137 -17.01 6.42 32.55
N LEU A 138 -17.44 6.18 31.29
CA LEU A 138 -17.50 7.22 30.28
C LEU A 138 -18.94 7.63 29.97
N ASP A 139 -19.14 8.91 29.71
CA ASP A 139 -20.45 9.45 29.30
C ASP A 139 -20.66 9.28 27.80
N PHE A 140 -21.73 8.61 27.41
CA PHE A 140 -22.12 8.42 26.00
C PHE A 140 -23.24 9.37 25.62
N LYS A 141 -22.99 10.13 24.54
CA LYS A 141 -23.95 11.11 24.04
C LYS A 141 -24.27 10.88 22.57
N PRO A 142 -25.54 11.02 22.15
CA PRO A 142 -25.88 11.02 20.75
C PRO A 142 -25.21 12.21 20.06
N SER A 143 -24.77 12.03 18.81
CA SER A 143 -24.20 13.08 17.98
C SER A 143 -25.12 13.35 16.79
N GLY A 144 -25.37 14.60 16.48
CA GLY A 144 -26.13 14.96 15.28
C GLY A 144 -25.49 14.58 13.96
N TYR A 145 -24.17 14.42 13.95
CA TYR A 145 -23.38 14.11 12.76
C TYR A 145 -23.09 12.60 12.63
N HIS A 146 -22.67 11.95 13.71
CA HIS A 146 -22.40 10.52 13.71
C HIS A 146 -23.60 9.74 14.23
N LYS A 147 -23.74 8.48 13.82
CA LYS A 147 -24.82 7.60 14.28
C LYS A 147 -24.42 6.90 15.57
N GLY A 148 -25.44 6.51 16.35
CA GLY A 148 -25.26 5.97 17.70
C GLY A 148 -24.76 7.00 18.70
N CYS A 149 -24.19 6.54 19.80
CA CYS A 149 -23.67 7.36 20.87
C CYS A 149 -22.15 7.22 20.98
N ARG A 150 -21.47 8.33 21.27
CA ARG A 150 -20.03 8.41 21.45
C ARG A 150 -19.65 8.88 22.84
N SER A 151 -18.55 8.34 23.38
CA SER A 151 -17.92 8.84 24.60
C SER A 151 -17.04 10.07 24.30
N GLU A 152 -16.51 10.67 25.35
CA GLU A 152 -15.30 11.47 25.27
C GLU A 152 -14.11 10.63 24.84
N ARG A 153 -13.01 11.31 24.47
CA ARG A 153 -11.76 10.64 24.05
C ARG A 153 -11.07 9.99 25.24
N PHE A 154 -10.76 8.72 25.11
CA PHE A 154 -9.98 7.98 26.10
C PHE A 154 -8.96 7.10 25.37
N LEU A 155 -7.68 7.37 25.61
CA LEU A 155 -6.58 6.64 25.00
C LEU A 155 -5.72 6.00 26.10
N LEU A 156 -5.50 4.71 25.98
CA LEU A 156 -4.54 4.01 26.83
C LEU A 156 -3.11 4.37 26.45
N ASN A 157 -2.26 4.48 27.46
CA ASN A 157 -0.83 4.64 27.23
C ASN A 157 -0.28 3.45 26.42
N GLY A 158 0.56 3.72 25.43
CA GLY A 158 1.12 2.72 24.55
C GLY A 158 0.27 2.38 23.32
N THR A 159 -0.96 2.94 23.20
CA THR A 159 -1.82 2.67 22.03
C THR A 159 -1.19 3.17 20.73
N LYS A 160 -0.58 4.36 20.74
CA LYS A 160 0.10 4.91 19.58
C LYS A 160 1.25 4.02 19.14
N GLU A 161 2.10 3.65 20.07
CA GLU A 161 3.27 2.81 19.84
C GLU A 161 2.88 1.43 19.32
N LYS A 162 1.76 0.87 19.82
CA LYS A 162 1.22 -0.39 19.32
C LYS A 162 0.72 -0.28 17.88
N LEU A 163 0.08 0.82 17.52
CA LEU A 163 -0.32 1.07 16.14
C LEU A 163 0.90 1.29 15.23
N GLU A 164 1.94 2.00 15.69
CA GLU A 164 3.21 2.15 14.96
C GLU A 164 3.88 0.79 14.68
N GLU A 165 3.91 -0.11 15.67
CA GLU A 165 4.41 -1.48 15.53
C GLU A 165 3.63 -2.26 14.45
N ILE A 166 2.30 -2.21 14.51
CA ILE A 166 1.40 -2.91 13.57
C ILE A 166 1.55 -2.36 12.15
N MET A 167 1.60 -1.05 12.01
CA MET A 167 1.66 -0.39 10.72
C MET A 167 3.07 -0.36 10.13
N GLY A 168 4.12 -0.56 10.96
CA GLY A 168 5.53 -0.50 10.56
C GLY A 168 6.01 0.91 10.20
N ARG A 169 5.29 1.96 10.62
CA ARG A 169 5.55 3.37 10.31
C ARG A 169 5.15 4.25 11.49
N LYS A 170 5.72 5.46 11.55
CA LYS A 170 5.39 6.43 12.59
C LYS A 170 3.99 7.00 12.40
N VAL A 171 3.22 7.02 13.50
CA VAL A 171 1.89 7.62 13.55
C VAL A 171 2.02 9.13 13.80
N THR A 172 1.39 9.92 12.93
CA THR A 172 1.30 11.37 13.03
C THR A 172 -0.16 11.82 13.24
N ASN A 173 -0.35 13.10 13.54
CA ASN A 173 -1.66 13.70 13.80
C ASN A 173 -2.48 13.00 14.90
N TRP A 174 -1.81 12.25 15.80
CA TRP A 174 -2.43 11.47 16.86
C TRP A 174 -3.32 12.28 17.80
N ASN A 175 -2.90 13.50 18.12
CA ASN A 175 -3.63 14.41 19.02
C ASN A 175 -4.41 15.50 18.27
N HIS A 176 -4.66 15.33 16.96
CA HIS A 176 -5.36 16.32 16.18
C HIS A 176 -6.77 16.59 16.80
N PRO A 177 -7.13 17.86 17.07
CA PRO A 177 -8.32 18.19 17.84
C PRO A 177 -9.64 17.79 17.15
N GLN A 178 -9.64 17.72 15.81
CA GLN A 178 -10.81 17.35 15.02
C GLN A 178 -10.95 15.83 14.83
N TYR A 179 -9.93 15.01 15.21
CA TYR A 179 -10.01 13.56 15.07
C TYR A 179 -10.69 12.96 16.29
N ALA A 180 -11.67 12.10 16.06
CA ALA A 180 -12.37 11.35 17.12
C ALA A 180 -11.52 10.16 17.62
N ASN A 181 -10.21 10.38 17.76
CA ASN A 181 -9.26 9.35 18.12
C ASN A 181 -9.43 8.93 19.59
N GLY A 182 -9.60 7.64 19.82
CA GLY A 182 -9.81 7.08 21.16
C GLY A 182 -11.25 7.16 21.67
N VAL A 183 -12.20 7.60 20.86
CA VAL A 183 -13.62 7.64 21.21
C VAL A 183 -14.18 6.22 21.20
N PHE A 184 -14.91 5.82 22.23
CA PHE A 184 -15.78 4.64 22.17
C PHE A 184 -17.12 5.02 21.56
N GLN A 185 -17.69 4.08 20.80
CA GLN A 185 -18.99 4.27 20.15
C GLN A 185 -19.80 2.98 20.22
N PHE A 186 -21.11 3.15 20.42
CA PHE A 186 -22.03 2.06 20.15
C PHE A 186 -23.14 2.48 19.18
N CYS A 187 -23.58 1.51 18.38
CA CYS A 187 -24.70 1.66 17.46
C CYS A 187 -25.67 0.50 17.64
N THR A 188 -26.95 0.81 17.71
CA THR A 188 -28.04 -0.13 17.88
C THR A 188 -28.71 -0.49 16.55
N GLU A 189 -29.58 -1.49 16.52
CA GLU A 189 -30.32 -1.88 15.32
C GLU A 189 -31.16 -0.76 14.68
N ASN A 190 -31.51 0.29 15.46
CA ASN A 190 -32.27 1.45 14.99
C ASN A 190 -31.39 2.53 14.34
N ASP A 191 -30.08 2.44 14.44
CA ASP A 191 -29.18 3.40 13.84
C ASP A 191 -28.99 3.11 12.34
N PRO A 192 -29.10 4.09 11.44
CA PRO A 192 -28.86 3.86 10.03
C PRO A 192 -27.38 3.69 9.71
N ILE A 193 -27.10 2.85 8.73
CA ILE A 193 -25.74 2.71 8.16
C ILE A 193 -25.42 3.93 7.31
N VAL A 194 -24.20 4.46 7.45
CA VAL A 194 -23.74 5.63 6.68
C VAL A 194 -22.55 5.21 5.82
N TYR A 195 -22.70 5.31 4.50
CA TYR A 195 -21.65 5.07 3.52
C TYR A 195 -20.89 6.36 3.26
N HIS A 196 -19.60 6.40 3.53
CA HIS A 196 -18.82 7.63 3.46
C HIS A 196 -17.34 7.35 3.22
N SER A 197 -16.57 8.41 3.05
CA SER A 197 -15.11 8.42 3.17
C SER A 197 -14.72 9.47 4.21
N ASP A 198 -13.64 9.21 4.92
CA ASP A 198 -13.08 10.15 5.89
C ASP A 198 -12.07 11.10 5.24
N THR A 199 -11.73 12.16 5.94
CA THR A 199 -10.67 13.09 5.53
C THR A 199 -9.29 12.63 5.99
N GLN A 200 -9.24 11.78 7.02
CA GLN A 200 -8.02 11.20 7.58
C GLN A 200 -7.45 10.13 6.66
N THR A 201 -6.14 9.96 6.69
CA THR A 201 -5.47 8.94 5.86
C THR A 201 -5.79 7.52 6.34
N TYR A 202 -5.87 7.31 7.66
CA TYR A 202 -6.22 6.03 8.24
C TYR A 202 -7.32 6.17 9.28
N ALA A 203 -8.26 5.25 9.22
CA ALA A 203 -9.29 5.03 10.21
C ALA A 203 -9.19 3.60 10.73
N GLY A 204 -9.55 3.38 11.99
CA GLY A 204 -9.54 2.06 12.59
C GLY A 204 -10.58 1.91 13.66
N ALA A 205 -10.95 0.66 13.93
CA ALA A 205 -11.85 0.28 15.00
C ALA A 205 -11.37 -0.99 15.70
N VAL A 206 -11.51 -1.03 17.01
CA VAL A 206 -11.41 -2.26 17.80
C VAL A 206 -12.82 -2.66 18.22
N TYR A 207 -13.25 -3.84 17.81
CA TYR A 207 -14.58 -4.36 18.16
C TYR A 207 -14.58 -4.92 19.58
N LEU A 208 -15.55 -4.51 20.39
CA LEU A 208 -15.61 -4.80 21.81
C LEU A 208 -16.98 -5.36 22.26
N THR A 209 -17.74 -5.98 21.36
CA THR A 209 -18.95 -6.74 21.72
C THR A 209 -18.63 -8.23 21.67
N PRO A 210 -18.64 -8.95 22.80
CA PRO A 210 -18.59 -10.41 22.79
C PRO A 210 -19.73 -10.98 21.95
N ASP A 211 -19.49 -12.11 21.29
CA ASP A 211 -20.51 -12.85 20.52
C ASP A 211 -21.29 -12.00 19.48
N ALA A 212 -20.66 -10.92 18.99
CA ALA A 212 -21.24 -10.08 17.93
C ALA A 212 -21.54 -10.90 16.67
N PRO A 213 -22.62 -10.59 15.94
CA PRO A 213 -22.84 -11.18 14.61
C PRO A 213 -21.65 -10.88 13.72
N LEU A 214 -20.95 -11.89 13.20
CA LEU A 214 -19.73 -11.74 12.40
C LEU A 214 -19.93 -10.77 11.21
N ARG A 215 -21.13 -10.74 10.64
CA ARG A 215 -21.51 -9.85 9.53
C ARG A 215 -21.61 -8.35 9.90
N SER A 216 -21.56 -8.00 11.19
CA SER A 216 -21.70 -6.62 11.68
C SER A 216 -20.38 -5.85 11.76
N GLY A 217 -19.38 -6.24 11.00
CA GLY A 217 -18.07 -5.59 10.97
C GLY A 217 -18.02 -4.31 10.13
N THR A 218 -16.98 -4.19 9.29
CA THR A 218 -16.77 -3.02 8.41
C THR A 218 -16.50 -3.51 6.99
N SER A 219 -17.08 -2.83 5.99
CA SER A 219 -16.75 -3.07 4.58
C SER A 219 -16.25 -1.83 3.88
N THR A 220 -15.43 -2.04 2.86
CA THR A 220 -15.04 -1.05 1.85
C THR A 220 -15.80 -1.29 0.55
N TYR A 221 -15.98 -0.23 -0.22
CA TYR A 221 -16.85 -0.24 -1.39
C TYR A 221 -16.21 0.37 -2.63
N ARG A 222 -16.74 0.00 -3.79
CA ARG A 222 -16.51 0.63 -5.09
C ARG A 222 -17.83 1.19 -5.61
N SER A 223 -17.82 2.43 -6.09
CA SER A 223 -18.97 3.00 -6.79
C SER A 223 -19.12 2.40 -8.18
N THR A 224 -20.31 1.92 -8.51
CA THR A 224 -20.67 1.48 -9.88
C THR A 224 -20.86 2.66 -10.84
N ILE A 225 -21.08 3.87 -10.31
CA ILE A 225 -21.26 5.09 -11.11
C ILE A 225 -19.93 5.69 -11.52
N THR A 226 -19.02 5.90 -10.55
CA THR A 226 -17.75 6.59 -10.77
C THR A 226 -16.55 5.64 -10.91
N GLY A 227 -16.69 4.38 -10.52
CA GLY A 227 -15.61 3.41 -10.41
C GLY A 227 -14.68 3.67 -9.22
N ALA A 228 -14.91 4.75 -8.45
CA ALA A 228 -14.06 5.12 -7.33
C ALA A 228 -14.19 4.12 -6.17
N THR A 229 -13.06 3.77 -5.57
CA THR A 229 -12.97 3.01 -4.30
C THR A 229 -12.62 3.92 -3.13
N ARG A 230 -12.10 5.12 -3.42
CA ARG A 230 -11.63 6.10 -2.44
C ARG A 230 -11.70 7.52 -3.00
N PHE A 231 -11.72 8.50 -2.11
CA PHE A 231 -11.51 9.89 -2.51
C PHE A 231 -10.01 10.13 -2.79
N ASN A 232 -9.69 10.55 -4.00
CA ASN A 232 -8.36 11.01 -4.38
C ASN A 232 -8.49 12.38 -5.05
N PRO A 233 -8.05 13.49 -4.41
CA PRO A 233 -8.20 14.83 -4.95
C PRO A 233 -7.36 15.08 -6.22
N GLU A 234 -6.34 14.25 -6.50
CA GLU A 234 -5.53 14.33 -7.73
C GLU A 234 -6.26 13.74 -8.94
N GLU A 235 -7.19 12.81 -8.72
CA GLU A 235 -7.93 12.11 -9.78
C GLU A 235 -9.35 12.61 -9.94
N MET A 236 -9.95 13.15 -8.88
CA MET A 236 -11.37 13.52 -8.83
C MET A 236 -11.60 14.66 -7.85
N ASP A 237 -12.29 15.72 -8.29
CA ASP A 237 -12.74 16.78 -7.39
C ASP A 237 -13.86 16.30 -6.45
N SER A 238 -14.08 17.08 -5.39
CA SER A 238 -15.06 16.72 -4.34
C SER A 238 -16.50 16.66 -4.84
N GLU A 239 -16.87 17.47 -5.83
CA GLU A 239 -18.22 17.49 -6.39
C GLU A 239 -18.48 16.20 -7.18
N ARG A 240 -17.57 15.85 -8.07
CA ARG A 240 -17.62 14.59 -8.81
C ARG A 240 -17.60 13.38 -7.88
N PHE A 241 -16.78 13.40 -6.81
CA PHE A 241 -16.76 12.30 -5.83
C PHE A 241 -18.11 12.14 -5.13
N ARG A 242 -18.80 13.23 -4.83
CA ARG A 242 -20.15 13.19 -4.21
C ARG A 242 -21.17 12.46 -5.09
N THR A 243 -21.01 12.45 -6.41
CA THR A 243 -21.90 11.69 -7.31
C THR A 243 -21.83 10.18 -7.07
N THR A 244 -20.79 9.68 -6.41
CA THR A 244 -20.68 8.29 -5.92
C THR A 244 -21.87 7.88 -5.05
N PHE A 245 -22.45 8.83 -4.30
CA PHE A 245 -23.57 8.64 -3.37
C PHE A 245 -24.90 9.15 -3.93
N SER A 246 -24.98 9.37 -5.25
CA SER A 246 -26.19 9.86 -5.93
C SER A 246 -26.73 8.80 -6.87
N HIS A 247 -27.96 8.35 -6.65
CA HIS A 247 -28.63 7.40 -7.53
C HIS A 247 -29.35 8.16 -8.67
N GLY A 248 -28.96 7.88 -9.92
CA GLY A 248 -29.63 8.41 -11.12
C GLY A 248 -29.66 9.94 -11.23
N GLY A 249 -28.67 10.65 -10.66
CA GLY A 249 -28.60 12.12 -10.67
C GLY A 249 -29.46 12.80 -9.61
N SER A 250 -29.99 12.03 -8.64
CA SER A 250 -30.70 12.55 -7.46
C SER A 250 -29.75 13.22 -6.45
N GLU A 251 -30.32 13.77 -5.39
CA GLU A 251 -29.54 14.28 -4.27
C GLU A 251 -28.63 13.21 -3.66
N VAL A 252 -27.50 13.65 -3.09
CA VAL A 252 -26.56 12.78 -2.39
C VAL A 252 -27.24 12.08 -1.21
N ASN A 253 -27.22 10.75 -1.20
CA ASN A 253 -27.80 9.95 -0.12
C ASN A 253 -26.76 8.98 0.46
N PHE A 254 -26.17 9.34 1.58
CA PHE A 254 -25.18 8.51 2.28
C PHE A 254 -25.76 7.26 2.97
N TYR A 255 -27.05 7.03 2.87
CA TYR A 255 -27.73 5.84 3.43
C TYR A 255 -28.08 4.79 2.37
N ASP A 256 -27.88 5.12 1.09
CA ASP A 256 -28.18 4.24 -0.03
C ASP A 256 -26.90 3.56 -0.54
N ASN A 257 -26.91 2.24 -0.61
CA ASN A 257 -25.81 1.44 -1.14
C ASN A 257 -26.11 0.81 -2.51
N SER A 258 -27.22 1.16 -3.15
CA SER A 258 -27.64 0.55 -4.42
C SER A 258 -26.63 0.73 -5.56
N THR A 259 -25.73 1.73 -5.44
CA THR A 259 -24.67 2.04 -6.38
C THR A 259 -23.28 1.63 -5.88
N LEU A 260 -23.22 0.84 -4.80
CA LEU A 260 -21.97 0.45 -4.15
C LEU A 260 -21.79 -1.08 -4.20
N GLU A 261 -20.63 -1.53 -4.65
CA GLU A 261 -20.20 -2.92 -4.60
C GLU A 261 -19.18 -3.12 -3.49
N ILE A 262 -19.27 -4.22 -2.76
CA ILE A 262 -18.31 -4.56 -1.70
C ILE A 262 -16.97 -4.93 -2.33
N VAL A 263 -15.90 -4.30 -1.84
CA VAL A 263 -14.51 -4.63 -2.16
C VAL A 263 -13.94 -5.57 -1.10
N ASP A 264 -13.98 -5.14 0.17
CA ASP A 264 -13.56 -5.95 1.32
C ASP A 264 -14.68 -5.97 2.35
N SER A 265 -14.84 -7.10 3.04
CA SER A 265 -15.76 -7.26 4.17
C SER A 265 -15.05 -7.94 5.33
N ILE A 266 -14.91 -7.21 6.43
CA ILE A 266 -14.18 -7.65 7.62
C ILE A 266 -15.17 -7.99 8.71
N ALA A 267 -15.08 -9.20 9.27
CA ALA A 267 -15.95 -9.69 10.31
C ALA A 267 -15.73 -8.96 11.65
N ASN A 268 -16.83 -8.73 12.38
CA ASN A 268 -16.81 -8.27 13.76
C ASN A 268 -16.42 -9.43 14.66
N VAL A 269 -15.16 -9.46 15.05
CA VAL A 269 -14.61 -10.44 16.01
C VAL A 269 -14.19 -9.67 17.25
N TYR A 270 -14.55 -10.20 18.42
CA TYR A 270 -14.22 -9.56 19.70
C TYR A 270 -12.72 -9.33 19.85
N ASN A 271 -12.33 -8.13 20.28
CA ASN A 271 -10.93 -7.69 20.42
C ASN A 271 -10.12 -7.68 19.12
N ARG A 272 -10.80 -7.54 17.98
CA ARG A 272 -10.15 -7.37 16.66
C ARG A 272 -9.97 -5.90 16.35
N LEU A 273 -8.73 -5.48 16.07
CA LEU A 273 -8.42 -4.21 15.42
C LEU A 273 -8.57 -4.38 13.90
N VAL A 274 -9.26 -3.45 13.29
CA VAL A 274 -9.28 -3.24 11.84
C VAL A 274 -8.81 -1.83 11.55
N VAL A 275 -7.83 -1.66 10.67
CA VAL A 275 -7.37 -0.35 10.15
C VAL A 275 -7.54 -0.35 8.65
N TRP A 276 -8.11 0.69 8.10
CA TRP A 276 -8.31 0.86 6.65
C TRP A 276 -7.85 2.24 6.19
N ASP A 277 -7.71 2.41 4.87
CA ASP A 277 -7.54 3.74 4.26
C ASP A 277 -8.80 4.56 4.53
N GLY A 278 -8.71 5.59 5.37
CA GLY A 278 -9.85 6.41 5.77
C GLY A 278 -10.56 7.08 4.59
N ARG A 279 -9.82 7.34 3.49
CA ARG A 279 -10.39 7.91 2.27
C ARG A 279 -11.13 6.88 1.41
N ALA A 280 -11.01 5.57 1.70
CA ALA A 280 -11.81 4.55 1.04
C ALA A 280 -13.31 4.76 1.37
N ILE A 281 -14.17 4.44 0.40
CA ILE A 281 -15.60 4.39 0.64
C ILE A 281 -15.85 3.22 1.59
N HIS A 282 -16.44 3.49 2.78
CA HIS A 282 -16.62 2.45 3.78
C HIS A 282 -17.89 2.66 4.59
N ALA A 283 -18.31 1.61 5.29
CA ALA A 283 -19.43 1.63 6.25
C ALA A 283 -19.34 0.46 7.23
N GLY A 284 -20.05 0.56 8.35
CA GLY A 284 -20.41 -0.61 9.16
C GLY A 284 -21.38 -1.51 8.40
N ASN A 285 -21.23 -2.83 8.52
CA ASN A 285 -22.02 -3.79 7.72
C ASN A 285 -23.42 -4.09 8.29
N GLY A 286 -23.70 -3.63 9.48
CA GLY A 286 -24.97 -3.84 10.16
C GLY A 286 -24.82 -3.49 11.62
N TYR A 287 -25.88 -2.95 12.16
CA TYR A 287 -25.97 -2.68 13.58
C TYR A 287 -26.95 -3.67 14.21
N PHE A 288 -26.84 -3.88 15.50
CA PHE A 288 -27.61 -4.87 16.23
C PHE A 288 -27.75 -4.45 17.69
N GLY A 289 -28.65 -5.12 18.40
CA GLY A 289 -28.89 -4.84 19.81
C GLY A 289 -29.67 -3.55 20.05
N THR A 290 -30.03 -3.30 21.29
CA THR A 290 -30.94 -2.25 21.70
C THR A 290 -30.32 -1.23 22.65
N ASP A 291 -29.23 -1.60 23.31
CA ASP A 291 -28.54 -0.79 24.31
C ASP A 291 -27.02 -1.00 24.25
N ILE A 292 -26.26 -0.25 25.03
CA ILE A 292 -24.79 -0.30 25.05
C ILE A 292 -24.26 -1.69 25.42
N GLY A 293 -24.99 -2.48 26.22
CA GLY A 293 -24.54 -3.79 26.70
C GLY A 293 -24.58 -4.88 25.63
N ASN A 294 -25.49 -4.76 24.64
CA ASN A 294 -25.76 -5.79 23.65
C ASN A 294 -25.64 -5.34 22.19
N SER A 295 -25.26 -4.08 21.95
CA SER A 295 -25.15 -3.49 20.62
C SER A 295 -23.73 -3.57 20.05
N ARG A 296 -23.54 -3.04 18.83
CA ARG A 296 -22.22 -2.93 18.21
C ARG A 296 -21.38 -1.89 18.94
N PHE A 297 -20.53 -2.34 19.86
CA PHE A 297 -19.64 -1.51 20.66
C PHE A 297 -18.19 -1.61 20.16
N PHE A 298 -17.51 -0.47 19.99
CA PHE A 298 -16.17 -0.41 19.45
C PHE A 298 -15.44 0.87 19.85
N GLN A 299 -14.10 0.86 19.81
CA GLN A 299 -13.28 2.06 19.96
C GLN A 299 -12.70 2.48 18.61
N LEU A 300 -12.68 3.79 18.34
CA LEU A 300 -12.24 4.39 17.09
C LEU A 300 -10.83 4.94 17.19
N PHE A 301 -10.09 4.84 16.09
CA PHE A 301 -8.79 5.44 15.89
C PHE A 301 -8.72 6.18 14.55
N PHE A 302 -8.13 7.37 14.56
CA PHE A 302 -7.89 8.18 13.36
C PHE A 302 -6.48 8.76 13.43
N PHE A 303 -5.68 8.55 12.39
CA PHE A 303 -4.29 8.98 12.36
C PHE A 303 -3.76 9.06 10.93
N ASP A 304 -2.57 9.66 10.78
CA ASP A 304 -1.78 9.62 9.56
C ASP A 304 -0.47 8.87 9.82
N LEU A 305 0.22 8.48 8.75
CA LEU A 305 1.54 7.82 8.81
C LEU A 305 2.56 8.63 8.01
N GLU A 306 3.78 8.70 8.53
CA GLU A 306 4.94 9.23 7.79
C GLU A 306 5.28 8.36 6.59
#